data_ac68c2b9a154c37aab6bb9e6fddcc5ea
#
_entry.id   ac68c2b9a154c37aab6bb9e6fddcc5ea
#
_cell.length_a   1.000
_cell.length_b   1.000
_cell.length_c   1.000
_cell.angle_alpha   90.00
_cell.angle_beta   90.00
_cell.angle_gamma   90.00
#
_symmetry.space_group_name_H-M   'P 1'
#
loop_
_entity.id
_entity.type
_entity.pdbx_description
1 polymer ?
#
loop_
_entity_poly.entity_id
_entity_poly.type
_entity_poly.pdbx_seq_one_letter_code
_entity_poly.pdbx_strand_id
1 'polypeptide(L)'
;MCRAVARQGTMRAMTSKRYIALLRGVNVGRAKRIAMADLRKLIEDLGYTEVRSVLNSGNVVFSGAARPQAEVAAGIEEALVLKLGVAARTLVLDGAELAAIMAANPLLDQAPDHARLVTFILSDPLSMPDTLRAIDTLCHQDWRPGALALGERAVYVWCPDGILDSAAAAALGKLLGDATTSRNWTTLLKLHALSGAAAA
;
A
#
# COMPACT_ATOMS: atom_id res chain seq x y z
N MET A 1 -19.63 28.93 51.76
CA MET A 1 -20.21 28.55 50.45
C MET A 1 -19.08 28.47 49.41
N CYS A 2 -18.55 27.25 49.17
CA CYS A 2 -17.49 27.03 48.19
C CYS A 2 -18.11 26.43 46.93
N ARG A 3 -18.09 27.18 45.80
CA ARG A 3 -18.56 26.70 44.48
C ARG A 3 -17.42 25.86 43.88
N ALA A 4 -17.69 24.59 43.69
CA ALA A 4 -16.86 23.69 42.89
C ALA A 4 -17.05 24.07 41.41
N VAL A 5 -15.96 24.51 40.77
CA VAL A 5 -15.91 24.73 39.30
C VAL A 5 -15.61 23.36 38.68
N ALA A 6 -16.64 22.75 38.10
CA ALA A 6 -16.49 21.56 37.27
C ALA A 6 -15.71 21.93 35.99
N ARG A 7 -14.47 21.46 35.86
CA ARG A 7 -13.71 21.50 34.62
C ARG A 7 -14.34 20.48 33.65
N GLN A 8 -15.15 20.96 32.74
CA GLN A 8 -15.56 20.21 31.56
C GLN A 8 -14.32 20.08 30.66
N GLY A 9 -13.63 18.94 30.76
CA GLY A 9 -12.61 18.54 29.79
C GLY A 9 -13.32 18.31 28.45
N THR A 10 -13.12 19.20 27.50
CA THR A 10 -13.58 19.04 26.11
C THR A 10 -12.86 17.81 25.53
N MET A 11 -13.54 16.68 25.47
CA MET A 11 -13.10 15.51 24.73
C MET A 11 -13.08 15.91 23.26
N ARG A 12 -11.90 16.31 22.76
CA ARG A 12 -11.66 16.55 21.34
C ARG A 12 -12.00 15.25 20.62
N ALA A 13 -13.06 15.25 19.83
CA ALA A 13 -13.41 14.10 19.02
C ALA A 13 -12.19 13.70 18.18
N MET A 14 -11.59 12.55 18.48
CA MET A 14 -10.46 12.03 17.71
C MET A 14 -11.01 11.67 16.33
N THR A 15 -10.61 12.42 15.32
CA THR A 15 -10.97 12.10 13.93
C THR A 15 -10.47 10.70 13.61
N SER A 16 -11.41 9.81 13.29
CA SER A 16 -11.07 8.46 12.81
C SER A 16 -10.57 8.56 11.37
N LYS A 17 -9.47 7.92 11.08
CA LYS A 17 -8.87 7.84 9.75
C LYS A 17 -8.92 6.40 9.23
N ARG A 18 -9.17 6.25 7.93
CA ARG A 18 -9.13 4.95 7.25
C ARG A 18 -7.75 4.73 6.66
N TYR A 19 -7.16 3.58 6.97
CA TYR A 19 -5.83 3.18 6.54
C TYR A 19 -5.87 1.95 5.66
N ILE A 20 -4.89 1.83 4.79
CA ILE A 20 -4.65 0.69 3.91
C ILE A 20 -3.21 0.26 4.14
N ALA A 21 -2.99 -0.90 4.75
CA ALA A 21 -1.66 -1.49 4.90
C ALA A 21 -1.39 -2.52 3.81
N LEU A 22 -0.24 -2.41 3.19
CA LEU A 22 0.28 -3.29 2.15
C LEU A 22 1.58 -3.93 2.63
N LEU A 23 1.51 -5.17 3.10
CA LEU A 23 2.70 -5.92 3.54
C LEU A 23 3.47 -6.44 2.32
N ARG A 24 4.80 -6.34 2.38
CA ARG A 24 5.67 -6.79 1.31
C ARG A 24 6.18 -8.21 1.56
N GLY A 25 6.12 -9.04 0.52
CA GLY A 25 6.75 -10.36 0.49
C GLY A 25 6.17 -11.37 1.46
N VAL A 26 4.93 -11.18 1.95
CA VAL A 26 4.22 -12.18 2.75
C VAL A 26 3.42 -13.12 1.85
N ASN A 27 3.32 -14.39 2.26
CA ASN A 27 2.58 -15.43 1.57
C ASN A 27 3.07 -15.68 0.11
N VAL A 28 4.32 -15.34 -0.20
CA VAL A 28 4.98 -15.65 -1.45
C VAL A 28 5.89 -16.87 -1.25
N GLY A 29 5.65 -17.93 -2.03
CA GLY A 29 6.38 -19.17 -1.88
C GLY A 29 6.15 -19.86 -0.53
N ARG A 30 7.22 -20.37 0.10
CA ARG A 30 7.16 -21.11 1.38
C ARG A 30 7.54 -20.26 2.60
N ALA A 31 8.20 -19.13 2.41
CA ALA A 31 8.66 -18.26 3.49
C ALA A 31 7.61 -17.21 3.88
N LYS A 32 7.72 -16.66 5.10
CA LYS A 32 6.89 -15.55 5.61
C LYS A 32 5.38 -15.79 5.46
N ARG A 33 4.90 -16.96 5.87
CA ARG A 33 3.48 -17.27 5.86
C ARG A 33 2.78 -16.65 7.07
N ILE A 34 1.70 -15.89 6.80
CA ILE A 34 0.82 -15.28 7.79
C ILE A 34 -0.61 -15.67 7.43
N ALA A 35 -1.34 -16.26 8.35
CA ALA A 35 -2.78 -16.42 8.16
C ALA A 35 -3.46 -15.05 8.23
N MET A 36 -4.38 -14.78 7.34
CA MET A 36 -5.05 -13.46 7.31
C MET A 36 -5.90 -13.21 8.57
N ALA A 37 -6.33 -14.26 9.25
CA ALA A 37 -6.98 -14.15 10.55
C ALA A 37 -6.03 -13.61 11.63
N ASP A 38 -4.80 -14.12 11.67
CA ASP A 38 -3.77 -13.68 12.62
C ASP A 38 -3.34 -12.23 12.34
N LEU A 39 -3.22 -11.86 11.06
CA LEU A 39 -2.92 -10.49 10.66
C LEU A 39 -4.03 -9.52 11.07
N ARG A 40 -5.29 -9.87 10.87
CA ARG A 40 -6.43 -9.02 11.33
C ARG A 40 -6.40 -8.87 12.84
N LYS A 41 -6.28 -9.99 13.57
CA LYS A 41 -6.21 -9.97 15.03
C LYS A 41 -5.03 -9.11 15.54
N LEU A 42 -3.86 -9.21 14.92
CA LEU A 42 -2.70 -8.38 15.26
C LEU A 42 -3.02 -6.88 15.14
N ILE A 43 -3.70 -6.46 14.07
CA ILE A 43 -4.07 -5.07 13.85
C ILE A 43 -5.17 -4.63 14.84
N GLU A 44 -6.14 -5.49 15.14
CA GLU A 44 -7.14 -5.25 16.19
C GLU A 44 -6.50 -5.08 17.57
N ASP A 45 -5.53 -5.93 17.92
CA ASP A 45 -4.76 -5.87 19.16
C ASP A 45 -3.91 -4.57 19.29
N LEU A 46 -3.61 -3.89 18.18
CA LEU A 46 -2.99 -2.56 18.18
C LEU A 46 -3.99 -1.42 18.42
N GLY A 47 -5.28 -1.74 18.60
CA GLY A 47 -6.35 -0.79 18.89
C GLY A 47 -7.05 -0.23 17.66
N TYR A 48 -6.82 -0.82 16.47
CA TYR A 48 -7.55 -0.47 15.25
C TYR A 48 -8.88 -1.22 15.15
N THR A 49 -9.82 -0.66 14.41
CA THR A 49 -11.18 -1.18 14.26
C THR A 49 -11.53 -1.41 12.79
N GLU A 50 -12.65 -2.05 12.51
CA GLU A 50 -13.14 -2.33 11.14
C GLU A 50 -12.10 -3.01 10.24
N VAL A 51 -11.30 -3.90 10.82
CA VAL A 51 -10.17 -4.55 10.15
C VAL A 51 -10.66 -5.56 9.13
N ARG A 52 -10.29 -5.38 7.87
CA ARG A 52 -10.66 -6.25 6.75
C ARG A 52 -9.44 -6.57 5.89
N SER A 53 -9.19 -7.85 5.65
CA SER A 53 -8.14 -8.28 4.71
C SER A 53 -8.69 -8.48 3.30
N VAL A 54 -7.85 -8.20 2.30
CA VAL A 54 -8.14 -8.40 0.87
C VAL A 54 -7.17 -9.40 0.31
N LEU A 55 -7.68 -10.53 -0.17
CA LEU A 55 -6.88 -11.66 -0.63
C LEU A 55 -5.92 -12.18 0.46
N ASN A 56 -4.93 -12.99 0.08
CA ASN A 56 -3.96 -13.59 1.01
C ASN A 56 -2.56 -12.97 0.95
N SER A 57 -2.41 -11.80 0.31
CA SER A 57 -1.11 -11.17 0.04
C SER A 57 -0.79 -9.98 0.97
N GLY A 58 -1.33 -10.00 2.20
CA GLY A 58 -1.01 -8.96 3.20
C GLY A 58 -1.59 -7.59 2.88
N ASN A 59 -2.82 -7.54 2.37
CA ASN A 59 -3.57 -6.31 2.16
C ASN A 59 -4.64 -6.18 3.25
N VAL A 60 -4.62 -5.09 4.01
CA VAL A 60 -5.57 -4.86 5.10
C VAL A 60 -6.05 -3.42 5.09
N VAL A 61 -7.37 -3.25 5.23
CA VAL A 61 -8.02 -1.95 5.42
C VAL A 61 -8.55 -1.90 6.86
N PHE A 62 -8.34 -0.79 7.56
CA PHE A 62 -8.76 -0.62 8.95
C PHE A 62 -8.96 0.86 9.31
N SER A 63 -9.62 1.11 10.44
CA SER A 63 -9.89 2.45 10.97
C SER A 63 -9.19 2.66 12.32
N GLY A 64 -8.80 3.89 12.61
CA GLY A 64 -8.23 4.24 13.90
C GLY A 64 -7.99 5.74 14.07
N ALA A 65 -7.42 6.13 15.21
CA ALA A 65 -7.04 7.50 15.46
C ALA A 65 -6.08 8.03 14.39
N ALA A 66 -6.24 9.28 13.98
CA ALA A 66 -5.37 9.91 13.00
C ALA A 66 -3.92 9.97 13.52
N ARG A 67 -3.02 9.28 12.81
CA ARG A 67 -1.56 9.22 13.06
C ARG A 67 -0.80 9.32 11.74
N PRO A 68 0.48 9.71 11.75
CA PRO A 68 1.36 9.61 10.59
C PRO A 68 1.43 8.15 10.09
N GLN A 69 1.33 7.94 8.78
CA GLN A 69 1.33 6.59 8.18
C GLN A 69 2.62 5.84 8.48
N ALA A 70 3.76 6.54 8.58
CA ALA A 70 5.04 5.93 8.95
C ALA A 70 5.01 5.34 10.36
N GLU A 71 4.35 5.99 11.33
CA GLU A 71 4.19 5.47 12.70
C GLU A 71 3.27 4.24 12.70
N VAL A 72 2.18 4.28 11.93
CA VAL A 72 1.27 3.14 11.78
C VAL A 72 2.00 1.95 11.17
N ALA A 73 2.80 2.18 10.12
CA ALA A 73 3.60 1.15 9.48
C ALA A 73 4.63 0.54 10.45
N ALA A 74 5.37 1.36 11.18
CA ALA A 74 6.37 0.92 12.16
C ALA A 74 5.74 0.08 13.26
N GLY A 75 4.58 0.48 13.80
CA GLY A 75 3.87 -0.29 14.83
C GLY A 75 3.39 -1.66 14.31
N ILE A 76 2.94 -1.74 13.06
CA ILE A 76 2.56 -3.01 12.43
C ILE A 76 3.81 -3.89 12.22
N GLU A 77 4.92 -3.33 11.71
CA GLU A 77 6.18 -4.06 11.49
C GLU A 77 6.73 -4.65 12.80
N GLU A 78 6.75 -3.86 13.86
CA GLU A 78 7.16 -4.32 15.19
C GLU A 78 6.27 -5.45 15.72
N ALA A 79 4.95 -5.28 15.63
CA ALA A 79 4.01 -6.30 16.09
C ALA A 79 4.11 -7.60 15.27
N LEU A 80 4.37 -7.53 13.97
CA LEU A 80 4.61 -8.69 13.10
C LEU A 80 5.82 -9.50 13.59
N VAL A 81 6.91 -8.83 13.95
CA VAL A 81 8.11 -9.50 14.47
C VAL A 81 7.84 -10.10 15.83
N LEU A 82 7.29 -9.30 16.77
CA LEU A 82 7.12 -9.72 18.17
C LEU A 82 6.05 -10.79 18.35
N LYS A 83 4.94 -10.72 17.60
CA LYS A 83 3.79 -11.63 17.81
C LYS A 83 3.79 -12.82 16.84
N LEU A 84 4.27 -12.63 15.61
CA LEU A 84 4.20 -13.65 14.56
C LEU A 84 5.57 -14.14 14.09
N GLY A 85 6.68 -13.55 14.58
CA GLY A 85 8.04 -13.92 14.17
C GLY A 85 8.32 -13.59 12.69
N VAL A 86 7.57 -12.69 12.07
CA VAL A 86 7.67 -12.37 10.64
C VAL A 86 8.17 -10.95 10.43
N ALA A 87 9.36 -10.80 9.88
CA ALA A 87 9.87 -9.51 9.44
C ALA A 87 9.33 -9.20 8.02
N ALA A 88 8.40 -8.27 7.92
CA ALA A 88 7.84 -7.80 6.64
C ALA A 88 7.73 -6.28 6.64
N ARG A 89 8.19 -5.63 5.57
CA ARG A 89 7.97 -4.21 5.36
C ARG A 89 6.51 -3.93 5.07
N THR A 90 6.02 -2.83 5.61
CA THR A 90 4.62 -2.41 5.49
C THR A 90 4.55 -1.00 4.95
N LEU A 91 3.87 -0.82 3.82
CA LEU A 91 3.48 0.50 3.34
C LEU A 91 2.06 0.80 3.81
N VAL A 92 1.85 1.98 4.39
CA VAL A 92 0.52 2.43 4.80
C VAL A 92 0.12 3.64 3.97
N LEU A 93 -1.09 3.59 3.42
CA LEU A 93 -1.73 4.66 2.66
C LEU A 93 -3.06 5.04 3.34
N ASP A 94 -3.60 6.18 2.99
CA ASP A 94 -5.01 6.47 3.19
C ASP A 94 -5.82 6.35 1.88
N GLY A 95 -7.15 6.49 1.99
CA GLY A 95 -8.04 6.33 0.83
C GLY A 95 -7.81 7.39 -0.25
N ALA A 96 -7.47 8.63 0.14
CA ALA A 96 -7.23 9.72 -0.81
C ALA A 96 -5.93 9.50 -1.59
N GLU A 97 -4.87 9.03 -0.92
CA GLU A 97 -3.61 8.69 -1.59
C GLU A 97 -3.79 7.53 -2.56
N LEU A 98 -4.53 6.47 -2.16
CA LEU A 98 -4.83 5.37 -3.10
C LEU A 98 -5.64 5.87 -4.30
N ALA A 99 -6.65 6.71 -4.08
CA ALA A 99 -7.44 7.30 -5.16
C ALA A 99 -6.56 8.13 -6.12
N ALA A 100 -5.66 8.97 -5.59
CA ALA A 100 -4.73 9.76 -6.39
C ALA A 100 -3.77 8.87 -7.21
N ILE A 101 -3.21 7.81 -6.61
CA ILE A 101 -2.40 6.82 -7.32
C ILE A 101 -3.21 6.17 -8.45
N MET A 102 -4.47 5.84 -8.20
CA MET A 102 -5.31 5.20 -9.23
C MET A 102 -5.68 6.16 -10.36
N ALA A 103 -6.03 7.40 -10.04
CA ALA A 103 -6.38 8.43 -11.03
C ALA A 103 -5.21 8.82 -11.94
N ALA A 104 -3.97 8.75 -11.44
CA ALA A 104 -2.76 9.10 -12.18
C ALA A 104 -2.25 8.00 -13.13
N ASN A 105 -2.95 6.87 -13.28
CA ASN A 105 -2.48 5.77 -14.13
C ASN A 105 -2.76 6.02 -15.62
N PRO A 106 -1.73 6.25 -16.46
CA PRO A 106 -1.93 6.53 -17.89
C PRO A 106 -2.05 5.26 -18.74
N LEU A 107 -1.90 4.06 -18.15
CA LEU A 107 -1.87 2.80 -18.90
C LEU A 107 -3.23 2.07 -18.91
N LEU A 108 -4.28 2.63 -18.32
CA LEU A 108 -5.58 1.96 -18.18
C LEU A 108 -6.17 1.54 -19.53
N ASP A 109 -6.13 2.44 -20.52
CA ASP A 109 -6.68 2.18 -21.85
C ASP A 109 -5.86 1.14 -22.64
N GLN A 110 -4.59 0.96 -22.27
CA GLN A 110 -3.67 0.01 -22.93
C GLN A 110 -3.66 -1.37 -22.26
N ALA A 111 -4.27 -1.50 -21.08
CA ALA A 111 -4.21 -2.67 -20.22
C ALA A 111 -5.60 -3.32 -20.03
N PRO A 112 -6.10 -4.09 -20.99
CA PRO A 112 -7.43 -4.67 -20.93
C PRO A 112 -7.60 -5.70 -19.81
N ASP A 113 -6.52 -6.33 -19.36
CA ASP A 113 -6.51 -7.27 -18.22
C ASP A 113 -5.91 -6.62 -16.98
N HIS A 114 -6.75 -6.16 -16.09
CA HIS A 114 -6.36 -5.53 -14.82
C HIS A 114 -5.56 -6.45 -13.88
N ALA A 115 -5.61 -7.76 -14.04
CA ALA A 115 -4.78 -8.67 -13.28
C ALA A 115 -3.31 -8.63 -13.71
N ARG A 116 -3.05 -8.18 -14.93
CA ARG A 116 -1.72 -8.02 -15.52
C ARG A 116 -1.19 -6.59 -15.51
N LEU A 117 -2.01 -5.61 -15.12
CA LEU A 117 -1.59 -4.25 -14.87
C LEU A 117 -1.09 -4.13 -13.43
N VAL A 118 0.19 -3.91 -13.25
CA VAL A 118 0.86 -3.89 -11.94
C VAL A 118 1.27 -2.47 -11.56
N THR A 119 0.96 -2.07 -10.34
CA THR A 119 1.34 -0.77 -9.78
C THR A 119 2.40 -0.99 -8.70
N PHE A 120 3.57 -0.41 -8.89
CA PHE A 120 4.66 -0.34 -7.91
C PHE A 120 4.50 0.96 -7.14
N ILE A 121 4.05 0.89 -5.89
CA ILE A 121 3.82 2.05 -5.03
C ILE A 121 5.13 2.37 -4.32
N LEU A 122 5.60 3.60 -4.44
CA LEU A 122 6.85 4.08 -3.84
C LEU A 122 6.63 4.44 -2.38
N SER A 123 7.54 4.02 -1.50
CA SER A 123 7.44 4.27 -0.06
C SER A 123 7.61 5.76 0.26
N ASP A 124 8.65 6.38 -0.29
CA ASP A 124 8.94 7.81 -0.13
C ASP A 124 9.64 8.35 -1.39
N PRO A 125 8.88 8.77 -2.42
CA PRO A 125 9.48 9.25 -3.67
C PRO A 125 10.33 10.50 -3.49
N LEU A 126 10.04 11.36 -2.51
CA LEU A 126 10.79 12.60 -2.28
C LEU A 126 12.22 12.35 -1.79
N SER A 127 12.48 11.22 -1.14
CA SER A 127 13.81 10.85 -0.65
C SER A 127 14.70 10.19 -1.70
N MET A 128 14.21 9.98 -2.94
CA MET A 128 14.94 9.19 -3.96
C MET A 128 15.02 9.86 -5.35
N PRO A 129 15.52 11.10 -5.49
CA PRO A 129 15.51 11.83 -6.76
C PRO A 129 16.33 11.15 -7.86
N ASP A 130 17.44 10.49 -7.52
CA ASP A 130 18.26 9.75 -8.49
C ASP A 130 17.53 8.50 -8.99
N THR A 131 16.85 7.81 -8.11
CA THR A 131 16.01 6.65 -8.47
C THR A 131 14.87 7.06 -9.38
N LEU A 132 14.21 8.19 -9.11
CA LEU A 132 13.15 8.71 -9.99
C LEU A 132 13.68 9.03 -11.40
N ARG A 133 14.88 9.63 -11.51
CA ARG A 133 15.54 9.85 -12.82
C ARG A 133 15.85 8.54 -13.54
N ALA A 134 16.31 7.52 -12.82
CA ALA A 134 16.55 6.21 -13.41
C ALA A 134 15.24 5.53 -13.86
N ILE A 135 14.14 5.67 -13.10
CA ILE A 135 12.82 5.18 -13.52
C ILE A 135 12.34 5.90 -14.79
N ASP A 136 12.50 7.23 -14.85
CA ASP A 136 12.15 8.01 -16.04
C ASP A 136 12.91 7.51 -17.26
N THR A 137 14.20 7.22 -17.11
CA THR A 137 15.02 6.60 -18.17
C THR A 137 14.46 5.24 -18.60
N LEU A 138 13.98 4.41 -17.67
CA LEU A 138 13.32 3.14 -17.99
C LEU A 138 12.01 3.35 -18.76
N CYS A 139 11.25 4.40 -18.44
CA CYS A 139 9.99 4.71 -19.15
C CYS A 139 10.20 5.01 -20.64
N HIS A 140 11.38 5.48 -21.04
CA HIS A 140 11.71 5.80 -22.44
C HIS A 140 12.26 4.59 -23.23
N GLN A 141 12.40 3.41 -22.62
CA GLN A 141 12.83 2.19 -23.30
C GLN A 141 11.66 1.50 -24.01
N ASP A 142 11.98 0.66 -24.99
CA ASP A 142 11.01 -0.17 -25.70
C ASP A 142 10.70 -1.42 -24.87
N TRP A 143 9.52 -1.48 -24.31
CA TRP A 143 9.03 -2.62 -23.53
C TRP A 143 7.96 -3.45 -24.23
N ARG A 144 7.69 -3.20 -25.52
CA ARG A 144 6.60 -3.87 -26.24
C ARG A 144 6.71 -5.40 -26.18
N PRO A 145 5.57 -6.12 -26.01
CA PRO A 145 4.19 -5.63 -25.95
C PRO A 145 3.77 -5.03 -24.58
N GLY A 146 4.65 -5.00 -23.57
CA GLY A 146 4.44 -4.34 -22.31
C GLY A 146 4.57 -2.81 -22.37
N ALA A 147 4.36 -2.14 -21.25
CA ALA A 147 4.55 -0.70 -21.09
C ALA A 147 4.92 -0.35 -19.66
N LEU A 148 5.62 0.79 -19.48
CA LEU A 148 6.00 1.33 -18.18
C LEU A 148 5.74 2.84 -18.17
N ALA A 149 5.15 3.34 -17.09
CA ALA A 149 4.87 4.76 -16.90
C ALA A 149 5.10 5.18 -15.46
N LEU A 150 5.72 6.34 -15.25
CA LEU A 150 5.97 6.96 -13.96
C LEU A 150 4.84 7.92 -13.61
N GLY A 151 4.30 7.83 -12.39
CA GLY A 151 3.45 8.82 -11.75
C GLY A 151 4.14 9.41 -10.51
N GLU A 152 3.45 10.29 -9.79
CA GLU A 152 4.03 10.99 -8.64
C GLU A 152 4.46 10.06 -7.49
N ARG A 153 3.67 9.02 -7.20
CA ARG A 153 3.88 8.08 -6.10
C ARG A 153 3.86 6.61 -6.52
N ALA A 154 3.80 6.33 -7.80
CA ALA A 154 3.73 4.97 -8.29
C ALA A 154 4.34 4.86 -9.69
N VAL A 155 4.78 3.65 -10.02
CA VAL A 155 5.15 3.27 -11.38
C VAL A 155 4.18 2.18 -11.84
N TYR A 156 3.60 2.37 -13.01
CA TYR A 156 2.63 1.46 -13.61
C TYR A 156 3.30 0.62 -14.67
N VAL A 157 3.03 -0.67 -14.65
CA VAL A 157 3.65 -1.61 -15.59
C VAL A 157 2.56 -2.50 -16.19
N TRP A 158 2.39 -2.43 -17.50
CA TRP A 158 1.58 -3.39 -18.24
C TRP A 158 2.41 -4.63 -18.55
N CYS A 159 1.98 -5.78 -18.06
CA CYS A 159 2.66 -7.06 -18.17
C CYS A 159 1.78 -8.08 -18.93
N PRO A 160 1.65 -8.01 -20.27
CA PRO A 160 0.71 -8.84 -21.04
C PRO A 160 0.90 -10.34 -20.85
N ASP A 161 2.14 -10.79 -20.57
CA ASP A 161 2.47 -12.20 -20.33
C ASP A 161 2.56 -12.55 -18.85
N GLY A 162 2.29 -11.58 -17.94
CA GLY A 162 2.39 -11.69 -16.50
C GLY A 162 3.64 -11.03 -15.93
N ILE A 163 3.62 -10.75 -14.62
CA ILE A 163 4.70 -10.01 -13.96
C ILE A 163 6.04 -10.77 -13.96
N LEU A 164 6.01 -12.11 -13.91
CA LEU A 164 7.22 -12.93 -13.86
C LEU A 164 7.97 -12.94 -15.19
N ASP A 165 7.25 -12.76 -16.29
CA ASP A 165 7.81 -12.77 -17.65
C ASP A 165 8.02 -11.35 -18.20
N SER A 166 7.75 -10.31 -17.38
CA SER A 166 7.92 -8.90 -17.76
C SER A 166 9.33 -8.40 -17.49
N ALA A 167 10.08 -8.12 -18.56
CA ALA A 167 11.41 -7.50 -18.47
C ALA A 167 11.34 -6.10 -17.82
N ALA A 168 10.29 -5.31 -18.11
CA ALA A 168 10.04 -4.01 -17.50
C ALA A 168 9.85 -4.12 -15.98
N ALA A 169 9.01 -5.08 -15.52
CA ALA A 169 8.78 -5.30 -14.10
C ALA A 169 10.05 -5.80 -13.39
N ALA A 170 10.84 -6.65 -14.05
CA ALA A 170 12.11 -7.15 -13.51
C ALA A 170 13.15 -6.03 -13.35
N ALA A 171 13.32 -5.18 -14.38
CA ALA A 171 14.23 -4.03 -14.35
C ALA A 171 13.82 -3.04 -13.24
N LEU A 172 12.53 -2.70 -13.16
CA LEU A 172 11.99 -1.82 -12.14
C LEU A 172 12.16 -2.40 -10.72
N GLY A 173 11.85 -3.69 -10.54
CA GLY A 173 12.01 -4.38 -9.25
C GLY A 173 13.46 -4.40 -8.77
N LYS A 174 14.43 -4.57 -9.67
CA LYS A 174 15.86 -4.50 -9.38
C LYS A 174 16.29 -3.09 -8.94
N LEU A 175 15.76 -2.06 -9.63
CA LEU A 175 16.08 -0.67 -9.33
C LEU A 175 15.49 -0.23 -7.97
N LEU A 176 14.24 -0.59 -7.70
CA LEU A 176 13.52 -0.13 -6.51
C LEU A 176 13.83 -0.93 -5.24
N GLY A 177 14.20 -2.20 -5.37
CA GLY A 177 14.49 -3.05 -4.20
C GLY A 177 13.38 -3.00 -3.15
N ASP A 178 13.74 -2.64 -1.91
CA ASP A 178 12.80 -2.58 -0.77
C ASP A 178 12.02 -1.26 -0.65
N ALA A 179 12.30 -0.28 -1.51
CA ALA A 179 11.65 1.03 -1.49
C ALA A 179 10.24 1.03 -2.13
N THR A 180 9.69 -0.12 -2.46
CA THR A 180 8.38 -0.25 -3.12
C THR A 180 7.61 -1.47 -2.65
N THR A 181 6.32 -1.44 -2.83
CA THR A 181 5.45 -2.63 -2.82
C THR A 181 4.59 -2.65 -4.07
N SER A 182 4.33 -3.82 -4.64
CA SER A 182 3.55 -3.92 -5.88
C SER A 182 2.23 -4.64 -5.66
N ARG A 183 1.19 -4.17 -6.36
CA ARG A 183 -0.13 -4.81 -6.44
C ARG A 183 -0.66 -4.72 -7.86
N ASN A 184 -1.37 -5.75 -8.29
CA ASN A 184 -2.10 -5.63 -9.55
C ASN A 184 -3.33 -4.73 -9.39
N TRP A 185 -3.79 -4.19 -10.51
CA TRP A 185 -4.89 -3.23 -10.54
C TRP A 185 -6.19 -3.78 -9.94
N THR A 186 -6.49 -5.07 -10.18
CA THR A 186 -7.66 -5.73 -9.57
C THR A 186 -7.63 -5.69 -8.04
N THR A 187 -6.44 -5.78 -7.43
CA THR A 187 -6.27 -5.68 -5.98
C THR A 187 -6.50 -4.24 -5.52
N LEU A 188 -5.98 -3.25 -6.25
CA LEU A 188 -6.18 -1.83 -5.91
C LEU A 188 -7.65 -1.43 -5.98
N LEU A 189 -8.40 -1.90 -6.99
CA LEU A 189 -9.85 -1.67 -7.09
C LEU A 189 -10.60 -2.21 -5.85
N LYS A 190 -10.26 -3.41 -5.38
CA LYS A 190 -10.87 -3.99 -4.17
C LYS A 190 -10.53 -3.19 -2.91
N LEU A 191 -9.29 -2.74 -2.78
CA LEU A 191 -8.83 -1.91 -1.65
C LEU A 191 -9.53 -0.55 -1.66
N HIS A 192 -9.61 0.09 -2.82
CA HIS A 192 -10.28 1.38 -2.98
C HIS A 192 -11.77 1.29 -2.60
N ALA A 193 -12.49 0.26 -3.07
CA ALA A 193 -13.88 0.04 -2.71
C ALA A 193 -14.09 -0.13 -1.20
N LEU A 194 -13.12 -0.72 -0.46
CA LEU A 194 -13.19 -0.89 0.98
C LEU A 194 -12.71 0.33 1.77
N SER A 195 -11.92 1.21 1.16
CA SER A 195 -11.40 2.40 1.83
C SER A 195 -12.47 3.48 2.07
N GLY A 196 -13.62 3.39 1.40
CA GLY A 196 -14.70 4.38 1.49
C GLY A 196 -14.35 5.71 0.82
N ALA A 197 -13.25 5.79 0.05
CA ALA A 197 -12.96 6.93 -0.78
C ALA A 197 -13.97 6.98 -1.93
N ALA A 198 -14.58 8.15 -2.17
CA ALA A 198 -15.41 8.34 -3.36
C ALA A 198 -14.55 8.12 -4.61
N ALA A 199 -15.09 7.43 -5.61
CA ALA A 199 -14.46 7.39 -6.93
C ALA A 199 -14.38 8.84 -7.46
N ALA A 200 -13.18 9.26 -7.83
CA ALA A 200 -12.94 10.55 -8.46
C ALA A 200 -13.45 10.54 -9.91
#